data_eb59c51e3ee47dc67affe61a0fdbda53
#
_entry.id   eb59c51e3ee47dc67affe61a0fdbda53
#
_cell.length_a   1.000
_cell.length_b   1.000
_cell.length_c   1.000
_cell.angle_alpha   90.00
_cell.angle_beta   90.00
_cell.angle_gamma   90.00
#
_symmetry.space_group_name_H-M   'P 1'
#
loop_
_entity.id
_entity.type
_entity.pdbx_description
1 polymer ?
#
loop_
_entity_poly.entity_id
_entity_poly.type
_entity_poly.pdbx_seq_one_letter_code
_entity_poly.pdbx_strand_id
1 'polypeptide(L)'
;MDDSKRLQELRTKETLTDSEMNELISLSSPNTFKSLPNMYSLGVVDVERALYNFKEGPERAKNALSNKCYLEVISLRLQHAEFWLRMFWVAKNKKGKIYEPDDKRTFGVIINDCKQLGFKTDLIQRLLEFNEHRINAIHKYLLGATEYGELRDVCEKSYGLDGEVGEAGGGQAGAAVDPPVPGSGRTGERGGHGTA
;
A
#
# COMPACT_ATOMS: atom_id res chain seq x y z
N MET A 1 29.73 -3.40 0.54
CA MET A 1 29.58 -1.98 0.91
C MET A 1 28.58 -1.97 2.04
N ASP A 2 28.80 -1.17 3.08
CA ASP A 2 27.91 -1.14 4.24
C ASP A 2 26.58 -0.46 3.81
N ASP A 3 25.46 -1.19 3.90
CA ASP A 3 24.13 -0.73 3.50
C ASP A 3 23.74 0.57 4.21
N SER A 4 24.17 0.77 5.45
CA SER A 4 23.91 1.99 6.21
C SER A 4 24.63 3.22 5.61
N LYS A 5 25.84 3.02 5.14
CA LYS A 5 26.65 4.06 4.51
C LYS A 5 26.08 4.46 3.15
N ARG A 6 25.68 3.46 2.38
CA ARG A 6 25.04 3.65 1.07
C ARG A 6 23.69 4.34 1.20
N LEU A 7 22.89 3.97 2.19
CA LEU A 7 21.61 4.63 2.48
C LEU A 7 21.79 6.12 2.81
N GLN A 8 22.84 6.45 3.57
CA GLN A 8 23.13 7.84 3.92
C GLN A 8 23.63 8.66 2.72
N GLU A 9 24.45 8.08 1.85
CA GLU A 9 24.86 8.72 0.59
C GLU A 9 23.67 9.04 -0.30
N LEU A 10 22.75 8.09 -0.49
CA LEU A 10 21.55 8.29 -1.31
C LEU A 10 20.64 9.37 -0.73
N ARG A 11 20.51 9.47 0.60
CA ARG A 11 19.68 10.48 1.27
C ARG A 11 20.20 11.91 1.16
N THR A 12 21.52 12.08 0.96
CA THR A 12 22.15 13.40 0.87
C THR A 12 22.30 13.90 -0.55
N LYS A 13 21.94 13.09 -1.54
CA LYS A 13 22.06 13.44 -2.96
C LYS A 13 20.88 14.34 -3.38
N GLU A 14 21.15 15.48 -4.00
CA GLU A 14 20.12 16.44 -4.44
C GLU A 14 19.19 15.87 -5.53
N THR A 15 19.72 15.02 -6.40
CA THR A 15 18.96 14.33 -7.46
C THR A 15 19.35 12.88 -7.55
N LEU A 16 18.38 12.00 -7.56
CA LEU A 16 18.55 10.56 -7.69
C LEU A 16 18.11 10.10 -9.08
N THR A 17 18.84 9.18 -9.66
CA THR A 17 18.37 8.44 -10.84
C THR A 17 17.30 7.43 -10.43
N ASP A 18 16.49 6.94 -11.38
CA ASP A 18 15.46 5.91 -11.10
C ASP A 18 16.06 4.66 -10.42
N SER A 19 17.29 4.26 -10.81
CA SER A 19 18.00 3.15 -10.21
C SER A 19 18.40 3.43 -8.77
N GLU A 20 18.91 4.62 -8.48
CA GLU A 20 19.30 5.03 -7.12
C GLU A 20 18.09 5.24 -6.22
N MET A 21 16.97 5.71 -6.78
CA MET A 21 15.71 5.80 -6.05
C MET A 21 15.20 4.40 -5.65
N ASN A 22 15.26 3.43 -6.56
CA ASN A 22 14.89 2.05 -6.25
C ASN A 22 15.83 1.43 -5.20
N GLU A 23 17.12 1.75 -5.25
CA GLU A 23 18.10 1.34 -4.24
C GLU A 23 17.80 1.98 -2.88
N LEU A 24 17.50 3.28 -2.84
CA LEU A 24 17.10 3.99 -1.62
C LEU A 24 15.86 3.36 -0.98
N ILE A 25 14.85 3.04 -1.78
CA ILE A 25 13.64 2.34 -1.36
C ILE A 25 13.99 0.98 -0.76
N SER A 26 14.83 0.20 -1.45
CA SER A 26 15.25 -1.13 -1.01
C SER A 26 16.00 -1.10 0.32
N LEU A 27 16.88 -0.12 0.51
CA LEU A 27 17.68 0.05 1.73
C LEU A 27 16.90 0.65 2.89
N SER A 28 15.88 1.49 2.61
CA SER A 28 15.08 2.15 3.64
C SER A 28 14.03 1.24 4.29
N SER A 29 13.65 0.16 3.64
CA SER A 29 12.56 -0.72 4.10
C SER A 29 12.93 -2.19 3.93
N PRO A 30 13.28 -2.87 5.00
CA PRO A 30 13.95 -4.16 4.93
C PRO A 30 13.20 -5.28 4.21
N ASN A 31 11.86 -5.28 4.15
CA ASN A 31 11.14 -6.39 3.53
C ASN A 31 9.89 -5.99 2.73
N THR A 32 9.22 -4.90 3.06
CA THR A 32 7.90 -4.57 2.50
C THR A 32 7.97 -3.93 1.12
N PHE A 33 9.07 -3.19 0.82
CA PHE A 33 9.21 -2.44 -0.43
C PHE A 33 10.12 -3.09 -1.48
N LYS A 34 10.85 -4.17 -1.14
CA LYS A 34 11.77 -4.84 -2.08
C LYS A 34 11.10 -5.43 -3.32
N SER A 35 9.79 -5.62 -3.26
CA SER A 35 8.98 -6.24 -4.31
C SER A 35 7.96 -5.28 -4.94
N LEU A 36 8.00 -4.00 -4.58
CA LEU A 36 7.05 -3.04 -5.15
C LEU A 36 7.44 -2.65 -6.58
N PRO A 37 6.47 -2.55 -7.49
CA PRO A 37 6.70 -1.99 -8.81
C PRO A 37 7.18 -0.54 -8.67
N ASN A 38 7.84 -0.02 -9.71
CA ASN A 38 8.34 1.36 -9.74
C ASN A 38 7.25 2.35 -9.30
N MET A 39 7.44 2.98 -8.12
CA MET A 39 6.44 3.86 -7.52
C MET A 39 6.09 5.06 -8.39
N TYR A 40 7.01 5.55 -9.24
CA TYR A 40 6.73 6.61 -10.20
C TYR A 40 5.69 6.17 -11.26
N SER A 41 5.78 4.95 -11.75
CA SER A 41 4.80 4.40 -12.70
C SER A 41 3.41 4.24 -12.08
N LEU A 42 3.34 4.22 -10.74
CA LEU A 42 2.10 4.12 -9.98
C LEU A 42 1.44 5.48 -9.68
N GLY A 43 2.01 6.59 -10.17
CA GLY A 43 1.45 7.92 -9.98
C GLY A 43 1.82 8.59 -8.66
N VAL A 44 2.84 8.09 -7.96
CA VAL A 44 3.40 8.77 -6.78
C VAL A 44 4.28 9.94 -7.27
N VAL A 45 3.86 11.16 -6.97
CA VAL A 45 4.49 12.40 -7.48
C VAL A 45 5.86 12.63 -6.84
N ASP A 46 5.98 12.31 -5.55
CA ASP A 46 7.20 12.48 -4.76
C ASP A 46 7.38 11.22 -3.91
N VAL A 47 8.21 10.31 -4.41
CA VAL A 47 8.43 8.99 -3.80
C VAL A 47 9.14 9.12 -2.45
N GLU A 48 10.13 10.01 -2.34
CA GLU A 48 10.86 10.20 -1.09
C GLU A 48 9.95 10.73 0.02
N ARG A 49 9.14 11.73 -0.30
CA ARG A 49 8.15 12.29 0.63
C ARG A 49 7.06 11.27 0.98
N ALA A 50 6.60 10.48 0.02
CA ALA A 50 5.64 9.41 0.27
C ALA A 50 6.22 8.38 1.24
N LEU A 51 7.45 7.91 1.02
CA LEU A 51 8.14 6.97 1.91
C LEU A 51 8.37 7.56 3.30
N TYR A 52 8.78 8.83 3.38
CA TYR A 52 8.92 9.52 4.65
C TYR A 52 7.58 9.57 5.40
N ASN A 53 6.52 9.99 4.74
CA ASN A 53 5.18 10.05 5.34
C ASN A 53 4.69 8.67 5.80
N PHE A 54 4.99 7.63 5.03
CA PHE A 54 4.68 6.25 5.40
C PHE A 54 5.42 5.80 6.65
N LYS A 55 6.71 6.09 6.74
CA LYS A 55 7.55 5.74 7.89
C LYS A 55 7.10 6.48 9.15
N GLU A 56 6.75 7.75 9.01
CA GLU A 56 6.33 8.62 10.12
C GLU A 56 4.86 8.40 10.53
N GLY A 57 4.04 7.88 9.62
CA GLY A 57 2.58 7.75 9.82
C GLY A 57 2.19 6.99 11.09
N PRO A 58 2.73 5.80 11.36
CA PRO A 58 2.44 5.04 12.58
C PRO A 58 2.83 5.80 13.87
N GLU A 59 3.98 6.47 13.87
CA GLU A 59 4.42 7.25 15.02
C GLU A 59 3.56 8.51 15.22
N ARG A 60 3.17 9.17 14.12
CA ARG A 60 2.21 10.28 14.17
C ARG A 60 0.86 9.84 14.72
N ALA A 61 0.34 8.69 14.25
CA ALA A 61 -0.91 8.14 14.76
C ALA A 61 -0.84 7.79 16.26
N LYS A 62 0.30 7.25 16.72
CA LYS A 62 0.56 6.99 18.14
C LYS A 62 0.61 8.28 18.95
N ASN A 63 1.32 9.30 18.47
CA ASN A 63 1.41 10.60 19.12
C ASN A 63 0.03 11.29 19.15
N ALA A 64 -0.74 11.24 18.07
CA ALA A 64 -2.09 11.76 18.02
C ALA A 64 -3.01 11.04 19.06
N LEU A 65 -2.89 9.71 19.17
CA LEU A 65 -3.63 8.93 20.17
C LEU A 65 -3.28 9.36 21.61
N SER A 66 -1.99 9.50 21.90
CA SER A 66 -1.50 9.94 23.20
C SER A 66 -2.00 11.34 23.57
N ASN A 67 -2.16 12.21 22.59
CA ASN A 67 -2.70 13.56 22.73
C ASN A 67 -4.23 13.62 22.60
N LYS A 68 -4.91 12.48 22.53
CA LYS A 68 -6.37 12.36 22.37
C LYS A 68 -6.92 13.01 21.10
N CYS A 69 -6.11 13.11 20.04
CA CYS A 69 -6.50 13.62 18.73
C CYS A 69 -7.11 12.49 17.86
N TYR A 70 -8.27 11.99 18.27
CA TYR A 70 -8.86 10.76 17.71
C TYR A 70 -9.22 10.86 16.23
N LEU A 71 -9.72 11.99 15.76
CA LEU A 71 -10.01 12.20 14.32
C LEU A 71 -8.75 12.12 13.48
N GLU A 72 -7.63 12.64 13.98
CA GLU A 72 -6.33 12.53 13.31
C GLU A 72 -5.86 11.07 13.22
N VAL A 73 -5.96 10.32 14.33
CA VAL A 73 -5.63 8.88 14.35
C VAL A 73 -6.43 8.12 13.31
N ILE A 74 -7.75 8.31 13.30
CA ILE A 74 -8.66 7.65 12.35
C ILE A 74 -8.28 8.00 10.90
N SER A 75 -8.00 9.29 10.63
CA SER A 75 -7.62 9.77 9.30
C SER A 75 -6.28 9.21 8.83
N LEU A 76 -5.27 9.19 9.68
CA LEU A 76 -3.95 8.64 9.34
C LEU A 76 -4.03 7.13 9.04
N ARG A 77 -4.73 6.37 9.86
CA ARG A 77 -4.92 4.93 9.63
C ARG A 77 -5.71 4.63 8.37
N LEU A 78 -6.76 5.41 8.13
CA LEU A 78 -7.54 5.30 6.90
C LEU A 78 -6.66 5.51 5.67
N GLN A 79 -5.88 6.58 5.64
CA GLN A 79 -5.00 6.91 4.52
C GLN A 79 -3.94 5.83 4.30
N HIS A 80 -3.34 5.31 5.37
CA HIS A 80 -2.38 4.21 5.30
C HIS A 80 -3.00 2.93 4.74
N ALA A 81 -4.13 2.50 5.30
CA ALA A 81 -4.81 1.29 4.83
C ALA A 81 -5.27 1.44 3.37
N GLU A 82 -5.82 2.59 3.00
CA GLU A 82 -6.25 2.87 1.63
C GLU A 82 -5.09 2.81 0.64
N PHE A 83 -3.96 3.41 0.98
CA PHE A 83 -2.79 3.35 0.11
C PHE A 83 -2.36 1.91 -0.17
N TRP A 84 -2.24 1.07 0.86
CA TRP A 84 -1.82 -0.32 0.68
C TRP A 84 -2.82 -1.15 -0.12
N LEU A 85 -4.12 -0.92 0.07
CA LEU A 85 -5.15 -1.56 -0.74
C LEU A 85 -5.07 -1.13 -2.21
N ARG A 86 -4.82 0.15 -2.48
CA ARG A 86 -4.61 0.67 -3.85
C ARG A 86 -3.35 0.06 -4.46
N MET A 87 -2.26 -0.04 -3.72
CA MET A 87 -1.04 -0.72 -4.15
C MET A 87 -1.31 -2.17 -4.55
N PHE A 88 -1.98 -2.92 -3.69
CA PHE A 88 -2.37 -4.30 -3.98
C PHE A 88 -3.26 -4.38 -5.23
N TRP A 89 -4.25 -3.52 -5.33
CA TRP A 89 -5.17 -3.49 -6.48
C TRP A 89 -4.42 -3.23 -7.80
N VAL A 90 -3.54 -2.24 -7.84
CA VAL A 90 -2.72 -1.93 -9.03
C VAL A 90 -1.80 -3.09 -9.38
N ALA A 91 -1.13 -3.68 -8.40
CA ALA A 91 -0.24 -4.82 -8.62
C ALA A 91 -0.97 -6.02 -9.22
N LYS A 92 -2.18 -6.34 -8.72
CA LYS A 92 -2.99 -7.46 -9.23
C LYS A 92 -3.56 -7.21 -10.63
N ASN A 93 -4.00 -6.00 -10.92
CA ASN A 93 -4.55 -5.65 -12.22
C ASN A 93 -3.49 -5.35 -13.28
N LYS A 94 -2.22 -5.16 -12.89
CA LYS A 94 -1.11 -4.78 -13.77
C LYS A 94 -1.37 -3.51 -14.60
N LYS A 95 -2.26 -2.65 -14.12
CA LYS A 95 -2.67 -1.41 -14.77
C LYS A 95 -3.24 -0.42 -13.76
N GLY A 96 -3.32 0.85 -14.16
CA GLY A 96 -3.83 1.93 -13.32
C GLY A 96 -2.72 2.56 -12.47
N LYS A 97 -3.11 3.54 -11.69
CA LYS A 97 -2.24 4.27 -10.76
C LYS A 97 -2.82 4.16 -9.35
N ILE A 98 -1.96 4.31 -8.35
CA ILE A 98 -2.38 4.35 -6.94
C ILE A 98 -3.29 5.55 -6.72
N TYR A 99 -2.93 6.67 -7.32
CA TYR A 99 -3.70 7.90 -7.28
C TYR A 99 -4.00 8.39 -8.69
N GLU A 100 -5.28 8.56 -8.99
CA GLU A 100 -5.78 9.23 -10.18
C GLU A 100 -6.75 10.33 -9.72
N PRO A 101 -6.61 11.58 -10.21
CA PRO A 101 -7.46 12.69 -9.77
C PRO A 101 -8.97 12.43 -9.95
N ASP A 102 -9.32 11.63 -10.94
CA ASP A 102 -10.71 11.29 -11.28
C ASP A 102 -11.22 10.00 -10.60
N ASP A 103 -10.39 9.35 -9.77
CA ASP A 103 -10.81 8.14 -9.06
C ASP A 103 -11.77 8.49 -7.92
N LYS A 104 -13.05 8.19 -8.16
CA LYS A 104 -14.14 8.44 -7.20
C LYS A 104 -14.42 7.26 -6.27
N ARG A 105 -13.60 6.21 -6.31
CA ARG A 105 -13.80 5.06 -5.44
C ARG A 105 -13.66 5.47 -3.98
N THR A 106 -14.66 5.14 -3.19
CA THR A 106 -14.59 5.30 -1.74
C THR A 106 -13.78 4.16 -1.12
N PHE A 107 -13.32 4.34 0.11
CA PHE A 107 -12.58 3.31 0.83
C PHE A 107 -13.31 1.96 0.87
N GLY A 108 -14.63 1.94 1.09
CA GLY A 108 -15.43 0.72 1.06
C GLY A 108 -15.44 0.03 -0.30
N VAL A 109 -15.45 0.79 -1.40
CA VAL A 109 -15.35 0.23 -2.77
C VAL A 109 -13.98 -0.42 -2.96
N ILE A 110 -12.90 0.24 -2.55
CA ILE A 110 -11.54 -0.29 -2.67
C ILE A 110 -11.37 -1.59 -1.87
N ILE A 111 -11.93 -1.67 -0.65
CA ILE A 111 -11.93 -2.90 0.14
C ILE A 111 -12.61 -4.05 -0.64
N ASN A 112 -13.78 -3.79 -1.23
CA ASN A 112 -14.50 -4.80 -1.97
C ASN A 112 -13.77 -5.23 -3.26
N ASP A 113 -13.16 -4.30 -3.97
CA ASP A 113 -12.32 -4.60 -5.13
C ASP A 113 -11.13 -5.51 -4.74
N CYS A 114 -10.45 -5.19 -3.65
CA CYS A 114 -9.34 -6.00 -3.13
C CYS A 114 -9.81 -7.39 -2.65
N LYS A 115 -10.99 -7.49 -2.05
CA LYS A 115 -11.62 -8.78 -1.70
C LYS A 115 -11.81 -9.66 -2.92
N GLN A 116 -12.32 -9.11 -4.03
CA GLN A 116 -12.50 -9.85 -5.28
C GLN A 116 -11.17 -10.32 -5.90
N LEU A 117 -10.10 -9.60 -5.66
CA LEU A 117 -8.74 -9.92 -6.12
C LEU A 117 -7.97 -10.88 -5.18
N GLY A 118 -8.62 -11.39 -4.13
CA GLY A 118 -8.05 -12.38 -3.23
C GLY A 118 -7.17 -11.80 -2.11
N PHE A 119 -7.42 -10.55 -1.69
CA PHE A 119 -6.80 -10.03 -0.47
C PHE A 119 -7.24 -10.84 0.76
N LYS A 120 -6.40 -10.91 1.79
CA LYS A 120 -6.64 -11.71 3.01
C LYS A 120 -8.02 -11.46 3.61
N THR A 121 -8.82 -12.52 3.74
CA THR A 121 -10.24 -12.44 4.14
C THR A 121 -10.45 -11.89 5.54
N ASP A 122 -9.59 -12.26 6.50
CA ASP A 122 -9.62 -11.77 7.88
C ASP A 122 -9.35 -10.26 7.96
N LEU A 123 -8.37 -9.76 7.19
CA LEU A 123 -8.10 -8.33 7.10
C LEU A 123 -9.21 -7.57 6.38
N ILE A 124 -9.81 -8.13 5.34
CA ILE A 124 -10.98 -7.54 4.67
C ILE A 124 -12.12 -7.34 5.67
N GLN A 125 -12.41 -8.36 6.49
CA GLN A 125 -13.47 -8.25 7.49
C GLN A 125 -13.19 -7.11 8.49
N ARG A 126 -11.99 -7.05 9.03
CA ARG A 126 -11.57 -6.00 9.96
C ARG A 126 -11.57 -4.60 9.34
N LEU A 127 -11.22 -4.49 8.05
CA LEU A 127 -11.28 -3.24 7.30
C LEU A 127 -12.72 -2.76 7.08
N LEU A 128 -13.65 -3.67 6.80
CA LEU A 128 -15.08 -3.35 6.70
C LEU A 128 -15.64 -2.89 8.04
N GLU A 129 -15.32 -3.58 9.13
CA GLU A 129 -15.69 -3.19 10.49
C GLU A 129 -15.11 -1.81 10.87
N PHE A 130 -13.83 -1.57 10.58
CA PHE A 130 -13.22 -0.26 10.79
C PHE A 130 -13.94 0.83 10.00
N ASN A 131 -14.24 0.57 8.72
CA ASN A 131 -14.93 1.53 7.86
C ASN A 131 -16.33 1.86 8.40
N GLU A 132 -17.09 0.88 8.84
CA GLU A 132 -18.41 1.04 9.43
C GLU A 132 -18.33 1.82 10.77
N HIS A 133 -17.47 1.40 11.68
CA HIS A 133 -17.29 2.04 12.97
C HIS A 133 -16.88 3.50 12.84
N ARG A 134 -15.90 3.82 11.97
CA ARG A 134 -15.47 5.20 11.76
C ARG A 134 -16.57 6.08 11.17
N ILE A 135 -17.32 5.57 10.19
CA ILE A 135 -18.42 6.33 9.58
C ILE A 135 -19.46 6.65 10.64
N ASN A 136 -19.91 5.63 11.38
CA ASN A 136 -20.93 5.78 12.42
C ASN A 136 -20.45 6.74 13.53
N ALA A 137 -19.21 6.59 14.00
CA ALA A 137 -18.68 7.42 15.08
C ALA A 137 -18.53 8.88 14.64
N ILE A 138 -17.96 9.13 13.45
CA ILE A 138 -17.80 10.50 12.94
C ILE A 138 -19.15 11.16 12.68
N HIS A 139 -20.12 10.45 12.07
CA HIS A 139 -21.45 10.98 11.84
C HIS A 139 -22.17 11.32 13.15
N LYS A 140 -22.15 10.42 14.15
CA LYS A 140 -22.74 10.67 15.46
C LYS A 140 -22.10 11.89 16.15
N TYR A 141 -20.77 11.98 16.08
CA TYR A 141 -20.04 13.13 16.65
C TYR A 141 -20.45 14.45 15.95
N LEU A 142 -20.48 14.50 14.63
CA LEU A 142 -20.85 15.70 13.87
C LEU A 142 -22.32 16.12 14.11
N LEU A 143 -23.19 15.16 14.40
CA LEU A 143 -24.59 15.42 14.73
C LEU A 143 -24.83 15.73 16.23
N GLY A 144 -23.76 15.73 17.03
CA GLY A 144 -23.87 15.95 18.47
C GLY A 144 -24.52 14.79 19.24
N ALA A 145 -24.60 13.59 18.62
CA ALA A 145 -25.20 12.40 19.25
C ALA A 145 -24.19 11.57 20.05
N THR A 146 -22.92 11.95 20.05
CA THR A 146 -21.84 11.32 20.83
C THR A 146 -20.77 12.34 21.18
N GLU A 147 -19.99 12.08 22.23
CA GLU A 147 -18.88 12.93 22.64
C GLU A 147 -17.60 12.57 21.89
N TYR A 148 -16.67 13.53 21.77
CA TYR A 148 -15.38 13.33 21.11
C TYR A 148 -14.59 12.16 21.70
N GLY A 149 -14.69 11.95 23.02
CA GLY A 149 -14.01 10.86 23.72
C GLY A 149 -14.43 9.45 23.27
N GLU A 150 -15.63 9.28 22.74
CA GLU A 150 -16.14 8.00 22.26
C GLU A 150 -15.47 7.56 20.93
N LEU A 151 -14.86 8.50 20.19
CA LEU A 151 -14.03 8.18 19.03
C LEU A 151 -12.78 7.34 19.38
N ARG A 152 -12.40 7.35 20.67
CA ARG A 152 -11.30 6.54 21.20
C ARG A 152 -11.50 5.06 20.92
N ASP A 153 -12.71 4.55 21.06
CA ASP A 153 -13.01 3.13 20.80
C ASP A 153 -12.68 2.70 19.39
N VAL A 154 -12.94 3.56 18.40
CA VAL A 154 -12.57 3.31 17.00
C VAL A 154 -11.06 3.25 16.84
N CYS A 155 -10.34 4.17 17.51
CA CYS A 155 -8.88 4.19 17.48
C CYS A 155 -8.26 2.94 18.11
N GLU A 156 -8.79 2.49 19.26
CA GLU A 156 -8.28 1.30 19.95
C GLU A 156 -8.55 0.01 19.16
N LYS A 157 -9.76 -0.16 18.66
CA LYS A 157 -10.14 -1.33 17.85
C LYS A 157 -9.40 -1.45 16.52
N SER A 158 -8.97 -0.32 15.95
CA SER A 158 -8.20 -0.29 14.71
C SER A 158 -6.68 -0.26 14.90
N TYR A 159 -6.19 -0.44 16.15
CA TYR A 159 -4.76 -0.43 16.41
C TYR A 159 -4.02 -1.52 15.63
N GLY A 160 -2.94 -1.15 14.94
CA GLY A 160 -2.11 -2.05 14.15
C GLY A 160 -2.69 -2.50 12.81
N LEU A 161 -3.97 -2.20 12.52
CA LEU A 161 -4.64 -2.66 11.30
C LEU A 161 -3.93 -2.17 10.02
N ASP A 162 -3.51 -0.92 10.00
CA ASP A 162 -2.78 -0.29 8.89
C ASP A 162 -1.42 -0.96 8.62
N GLY A 163 -0.70 -1.35 9.67
CA GLY A 163 0.55 -2.10 9.56
C GLY A 163 0.33 -3.51 8.98
N GLU A 164 -0.66 -4.24 9.49
CA GLU A 164 -0.99 -5.60 9.00
C GLU A 164 -1.46 -5.58 7.54
N VAL A 165 -2.22 -4.56 7.14
CA VAL A 165 -2.63 -4.35 5.74
C VAL A 165 -1.41 -4.08 4.86
N GLY A 166 -0.44 -3.30 5.35
CA GLY A 166 0.83 -3.03 4.67
C GLY A 166 1.64 -4.30 4.42
N GLU A 167 1.81 -5.13 5.43
CA GLU A 167 2.52 -6.41 5.32
C GLU A 167 1.82 -7.35 4.32
N ALA A 168 0.49 -7.48 4.41
CA ALA A 168 -0.27 -8.32 3.51
C ALA A 168 -0.28 -7.78 2.07
N GLY A 169 -0.46 -6.49 1.88
CA GLY A 169 -0.47 -5.83 0.57
C GLY A 169 0.89 -5.88 -0.12
N GLY A 170 1.96 -5.52 0.61
CA GLY A 170 3.32 -5.56 0.10
C GLY A 170 3.80 -6.97 -0.26
N GLY A 171 3.57 -7.93 0.61
CA GLY A 171 3.97 -9.32 0.38
C GLY A 171 3.24 -9.97 -0.82
N GLN A 172 1.94 -9.71 -0.96
CA GLN A 172 1.15 -10.26 -2.07
C GLN A 172 1.36 -9.53 -3.40
N ALA A 173 1.70 -8.24 -3.36
CA ALA A 173 2.08 -7.49 -4.56
C ALA A 173 3.39 -8.01 -5.16
N GLY A 174 4.35 -8.38 -4.33
CA GLY A 174 5.63 -8.95 -4.77
C GLY A 174 5.52 -10.34 -5.39
N ALA A 175 4.63 -11.17 -4.90
CA ALA A 175 4.40 -12.51 -5.45
C ALA A 175 3.73 -12.52 -6.83
N ALA A 176 3.15 -11.40 -7.26
CA ALA A 176 2.45 -11.28 -8.54
C ALA A 176 3.37 -10.92 -9.74
N VAL A 177 4.66 -10.69 -9.51
CA VAL A 177 5.63 -10.26 -10.53
C VAL A 177 6.68 -11.37 -10.76
N ASP A 178 6.26 -12.56 -11.13
CA ASP A 178 7.17 -13.46 -11.84
C ASP A 178 7.39 -12.91 -13.25
N PRO A 179 8.64 -12.63 -13.66
CA PRO A 179 8.90 -12.24 -15.04
C PRO A 179 8.48 -13.39 -15.97
N PRO A 180 7.93 -13.10 -17.15
CA PRO A 180 7.60 -14.14 -18.11
C PRO A 180 8.88 -14.89 -18.45
N VAL A 181 8.87 -16.19 -18.22
CA VAL A 181 9.95 -17.09 -18.61
C VAL A 181 10.16 -16.92 -20.12
N PRO A 182 11.35 -16.49 -20.60
CA PRO A 182 11.60 -16.36 -22.01
C PRO A 182 11.41 -17.73 -22.67
N GLY A 183 10.53 -17.77 -23.65
CA GLY A 183 10.01 -18.97 -24.27
C GLY A 183 11.09 -19.98 -24.67
N SER A 184 10.92 -21.19 -24.24
CA SER A 184 11.54 -22.38 -24.82
C SER A 184 11.07 -22.45 -26.27
N GLY A 185 11.92 -22.01 -27.17
CA GLY A 185 11.69 -22.13 -28.60
C GLY A 185 11.47 -23.59 -28.98
N ARG A 186 10.25 -23.94 -29.31
CA ARG A 186 9.95 -25.17 -30.00
C ARG A 186 10.57 -25.07 -31.40
N THR A 187 11.71 -25.69 -31.58
CA THR A 187 12.25 -26.05 -32.91
C THR A 187 11.27 -27.02 -33.54
N GLY A 188 10.44 -26.49 -34.44
CA GLY A 188 9.61 -27.31 -35.32
C GLY A 188 10.46 -28.01 -36.34
N GLU A 189 10.72 -29.29 -36.17
CA GLU A 189 11.21 -30.19 -37.22
C GLU A 189 10.18 -30.25 -38.35
N ARG A 190 10.57 -29.68 -39.50
CA ARG A 190 9.89 -29.94 -40.77
C ARG A 190 10.35 -31.32 -41.26
N GLY A 191 9.56 -32.34 -41.03
CA GLY A 191 9.64 -33.61 -41.73
C GLY A 191 9.09 -33.45 -43.15
N GLY A 192 9.97 -33.45 -44.12
CA GLY A 192 9.61 -33.60 -45.51
C GLY A 192 9.28 -35.08 -45.82
N HIS A 193 8.18 -35.31 -46.49
CA HIS A 193 7.98 -36.52 -47.30
C HIS A 193 7.44 -36.11 -48.65
N GLY A 194 8.32 -36.29 -49.64
CA GLY A 194 7.94 -36.41 -51.05
C GLY A 194 7.54 -37.85 -51.36
N THR A 195 6.99 -37.99 -52.48
CA THR A 195 6.72 -39.12 -53.41
C THR A 195 5.23 -39.24 -53.73
N ALA A 196 4.92 -39.19 -54.85
CA ALA A 196 4.88 -39.76 -56.18
C ALA A 196 3.57 -39.30 -56.84
#